data_8ac786cb158f13b643284ab7a433c321
#
_entry.id   8ac786cb158f13b643284ab7a433c321
#
_cell.length_a   1.000
_cell.length_b   1.000
_cell.length_c   1.000
_cell.angle_alpha   90.00
_cell.angle_beta   90.00
_cell.angle_gamma   90.00
#
_symmetry.space_group_name_H-M   'P 1'
#
loop_
_entity.id
_entity.type
_entity.pdbx_description
1 polymer ?
#
loop_
_entity_poly.entity_id
_entity_poly.type
_entity_poly.pdbx_seq_one_letter_code
_entity_poly.pdbx_strand_id
1 'polypeptide(L)'
;MRRWILVGGLLLFAGVVRAQDSLFEVAVACIKRYEGMHDSRHHPYVGYGHKLLPGESFPAMSEKIADSLLRADLRKKCAAFRRFGADSLLLGVLAYNVGESRLLGYGNRPKSRLVRKLEAGDRDIHAEYTAYCHYRGKAVPSIRRRREEEFKILFIK
;
A
#
# COMPACT_ATOMS: atom_id res chain seq x y z
N MET A 1 23.01 -10.55 41.24
CA MET A 1 21.88 -9.69 40.76
C MET A 1 22.22 -9.13 39.41
N ARG A 2 21.54 -9.45 38.33
CA ARG A 2 21.50 -8.84 36.98
C ARG A 2 21.33 -9.88 35.84
N ARG A 3 20.11 -10.44 35.71
CA ARG A 3 19.79 -11.28 34.52
C ARG A 3 18.34 -11.17 34.03
N TRP A 4 17.61 -10.08 34.32
CA TRP A 4 16.17 -9.99 33.99
C TRP A 4 15.77 -8.94 32.95
N ILE A 5 16.72 -8.22 32.31
CA ILE A 5 16.40 -7.11 31.40
C ILE A 5 16.25 -7.54 29.92
N LEU A 6 16.77 -8.72 29.54
CA LEU A 6 16.76 -9.14 28.11
C LEU A 6 15.50 -9.84 27.64
N VAL A 7 14.65 -10.35 28.52
CA VAL A 7 13.45 -11.12 28.14
C VAL A 7 12.29 -10.20 27.73
N GLY A 8 12.14 -9.04 28.37
CA GLY A 8 11.06 -8.11 28.08
C GLY A 8 11.14 -7.45 26.69
N GLY A 9 12.35 -7.16 26.22
CA GLY A 9 12.57 -6.55 24.90
C GLY A 9 12.24 -7.48 23.73
N LEU A 10 12.51 -8.77 23.88
CA LEU A 10 12.25 -9.77 22.85
C LEU A 10 10.76 -10.04 22.65
N LEU A 11 9.97 -10.04 23.73
CA LEU A 11 8.52 -10.25 23.69
C LEU A 11 7.77 -9.05 23.07
N LEU A 12 8.21 -7.82 23.35
CA LEU A 12 7.64 -6.61 22.72
C LEU A 12 7.93 -6.57 21.22
N PHE A 13 9.12 -6.94 20.80
CA PHE A 13 9.50 -6.96 19.38
C PHE A 13 8.71 -8.00 18.59
N ALA A 14 8.52 -9.20 19.14
CA ALA A 14 7.72 -10.25 18.51
C ALA A 14 6.23 -9.87 18.37
N GLY A 15 5.68 -9.13 19.32
CA GLY A 15 4.31 -8.62 19.25
C GLY A 15 4.10 -7.59 18.13
N VAL A 16 5.03 -6.67 17.97
CA VAL A 16 4.99 -5.64 16.91
C VAL A 16 5.11 -6.28 15.51
N VAL A 17 6.00 -7.24 15.32
CA VAL A 17 6.16 -7.94 14.04
C VAL A 17 4.88 -8.68 13.67
N ARG A 18 4.25 -9.42 14.60
CA ARG A 18 2.99 -10.11 14.34
C ARG A 18 1.84 -9.17 13.99
N ALA A 19 1.76 -8.01 14.63
CA ALA A 19 0.74 -7.01 14.36
C ALA A 19 0.91 -6.41 12.95
N GLN A 20 2.14 -6.15 12.52
CA GLN A 20 2.44 -5.65 11.18
C GLN A 20 2.15 -6.69 10.10
N ASP A 21 2.48 -7.96 10.31
CA ASP A 21 2.14 -9.05 9.39
C ASP A 21 0.63 -9.19 9.25
N SER A 22 -0.13 -9.13 10.35
CA SER A 22 -1.59 -9.15 10.33
C SER A 22 -2.18 -7.98 9.53
N LEU A 23 -1.65 -6.76 9.71
CA LEU A 23 -2.11 -5.58 8.98
C LEU A 23 -1.78 -5.65 7.49
N PHE A 24 -0.63 -6.23 7.13
CA PHE A 24 -0.26 -6.49 5.75
C PHE A 24 -1.24 -7.46 5.07
N GLU A 25 -1.66 -8.53 5.76
CA GLU A 25 -2.69 -9.46 5.26
C GLU A 25 -4.03 -8.76 5.02
N VAL A 26 -4.43 -7.87 5.92
CA VAL A 26 -5.63 -7.05 5.76
C VAL A 26 -5.51 -6.14 4.53
N ALA A 27 -4.35 -5.54 4.31
CA ALA A 27 -4.08 -4.72 3.13
C ALA A 27 -4.17 -5.52 1.82
N VAL A 28 -3.57 -6.73 1.80
CA VAL A 28 -3.65 -7.65 0.65
C VAL A 28 -5.11 -8.01 0.34
N ALA A 29 -5.90 -8.39 1.36
CA ALA A 29 -7.30 -8.72 1.19
C ALA A 29 -8.12 -7.51 0.67
N CYS A 30 -7.83 -6.31 1.16
CA CYS A 30 -8.46 -5.08 0.69
C CYS A 30 -8.16 -4.82 -0.79
N ILE A 31 -6.90 -4.94 -1.22
CA ILE A 31 -6.52 -4.75 -2.62
C ILE A 31 -7.23 -5.79 -3.50
N LYS A 32 -7.20 -7.07 -3.16
CA LYS A 32 -7.87 -8.14 -3.92
C LYS A 32 -9.34 -7.86 -4.15
N ARG A 33 -10.04 -7.38 -3.12
CA ARG A 33 -11.47 -7.06 -3.22
C ARG A 33 -11.76 -5.92 -4.20
N TYR A 34 -10.90 -4.90 -4.27
CA TYR A 34 -11.11 -3.73 -5.13
C TYR A 34 -10.57 -3.89 -6.55
N GLU A 35 -9.46 -4.59 -6.74
CA GLU A 35 -8.87 -4.80 -8.07
C GLU A 35 -9.58 -5.93 -8.83
N GLY A 36 -9.95 -7.02 -8.14
CA GLY A 36 -10.41 -8.24 -8.79
C GLY A 36 -9.29 -8.91 -9.60
N MET A 37 -9.62 -10.06 -10.20
CA MET A 37 -8.67 -10.82 -11.02
C MET A 37 -8.69 -10.27 -12.46
N HIS A 38 -7.55 -9.78 -12.93
CA HIS A 38 -7.39 -9.29 -14.30
C HIS A 38 -7.23 -10.46 -15.27
N ASP A 39 -7.93 -10.40 -16.38
CA ASP A 39 -7.83 -11.32 -17.52
C ASP A 39 -7.04 -10.70 -18.69
N SER A 40 -6.99 -11.40 -19.83
CA SER A 40 -6.25 -10.97 -21.03
C SER A 40 -6.69 -9.59 -21.58
N ARG A 41 -7.91 -9.15 -21.32
CA ARG A 41 -8.43 -7.83 -21.74
C ARG A 41 -7.77 -6.66 -21.00
N HIS A 42 -7.13 -6.93 -19.87
CA HIS A 42 -6.47 -5.94 -19.04
C HIS A 42 -4.98 -5.76 -19.36
N HIS A 43 -4.47 -6.46 -20.43
CA HIS A 43 -3.07 -6.34 -20.83
C HIS A 43 -2.62 -4.87 -20.88
N PRO A 44 -1.46 -4.49 -20.34
CA PRO A 44 -0.38 -5.34 -19.78
C PRO A 44 -0.53 -5.67 -18.28
N TYR A 45 -1.72 -5.58 -17.71
CA TYR A 45 -1.96 -5.88 -16.30
C TYR A 45 -2.50 -7.30 -16.15
N VAL A 46 -1.97 -8.03 -15.15
CA VAL A 46 -2.34 -9.42 -14.85
C VAL A 46 -2.60 -9.61 -13.35
N GLY A 47 -3.27 -10.69 -12.98
CA GLY A 47 -3.56 -11.00 -11.58
C GLY A 47 -4.33 -9.87 -10.91
N TYR A 48 -3.87 -9.38 -9.79
CA TYR A 48 -4.47 -8.27 -9.05
C TYR A 48 -3.86 -6.90 -9.41
N GLY A 49 -3.53 -6.68 -10.68
CA GLY A 49 -3.02 -5.40 -11.16
C GLY A 49 -1.49 -5.34 -11.30
N HIS A 50 -0.80 -6.49 -11.29
CA HIS A 50 0.61 -6.54 -11.62
C HIS A 50 0.83 -6.12 -13.08
N LYS A 51 1.69 -5.12 -13.31
CA LYS A 51 2.06 -4.68 -14.65
C LYS A 51 3.22 -5.52 -15.16
N LEU A 52 2.99 -6.26 -16.24
CA LEU A 52 4.03 -7.05 -16.90
C LEU A 52 5.26 -6.20 -17.26
N LEU A 53 6.42 -6.69 -16.91
CA LEU A 53 7.71 -6.13 -17.28
C LEU A 53 8.14 -6.64 -18.66
N PRO A 54 9.05 -5.96 -19.36
CA PRO A 54 9.60 -6.46 -20.63
C PRO A 54 10.18 -7.86 -20.47
N GLY A 55 9.70 -8.83 -21.28
CA GLY A 55 10.11 -10.21 -21.22
C GLY A 55 9.39 -11.08 -20.18
N GLU A 56 8.53 -10.51 -19.34
CA GLU A 56 7.75 -11.24 -18.36
C GLU A 56 6.47 -11.80 -18.98
N SER A 57 6.18 -13.05 -18.70
CA SER A 57 5.01 -13.76 -19.23
C SER A 57 4.50 -14.79 -18.23
N PHE A 58 3.17 -14.88 -18.11
CA PHE A 58 2.48 -15.88 -17.29
C PHE A 58 1.45 -16.59 -18.16
N PRO A 59 1.83 -17.73 -18.81
CA PRO A 59 0.94 -18.47 -19.71
C PRO A 59 -0.35 -18.95 -19.04
N ALA A 60 -0.28 -19.22 -17.72
CA ALA A 60 -1.44 -19.58 -16.90
C ALA A 60 -1.40 -18.80 -15.59
N MET A 61 -2.26 -17.79 -15.46
CA MET A 61 -2.39 -17.01 -14.24
C MET A 61 -3.31 -17.70 -13.24
N SER A 62 -2.72 -18.32 -12.21
CA SER A 62 -3.48 -18.88 -11.09
C SER A 62 -3.63 -17.85 -9.96
N GLU A 63 -4.63 -18.05 -9.08
CA GLU A 63 -4.80 -17.25 -7.86
C GLU A 63 -3.51 -17.21 -7.01
N LYS A 64 -2.81 -18.34 -6.88
CA LYS A 64 -1.54 -18.43 -6.14
C LYS A 64 -0.45 -17.55 -6.76
N ILE A 65 -0.34 -17.51 -8.08
CA ILE A 65 0.63 -16.66 -8.79
C ILE A 65 0.23 -15.19 -8.61
N ALA A 66 -1.04 -14.86 -8.82
CA ALA A 66 -1.55 -13.51 -8.68
C ALA A 66 -1.37 -12.96 -7.25
N ASP A 67 -1.62 -13.78 -6.21
CA ASP A 67 -1.38 -13.43 -4.82
C ASP A 67 0.11 -13.17 -4.55
N SER A 68 0.98 -14.03 -5.06
CA SER A 68 2.44 -13.87 -4.91
C SER A 68 2.94 -12.57 -5.54
N LEU A 69 2.49 -12.25 -6.75
CA LEU A 69 2.83 -11.00 -7.46
C LEU A 69 2.32 -9.78 -6.69
N LEU A 70 1.05 -9.78 -6.27
CA LEU A 70 0.47 -8.71 -5.46
C LEU A 70 1.31 -8.42 -4.21
N ARG A 71 1.68 -9.48 -3.46
CA ARG A 71 2.49 -9.36 -2.24
C ARG A 71 3.86 -8.78 -2.52
N ALA A 72 4.52 -9.25 -3.58
CA ALA A 72 5.84 -8.77 -3.98
C ALA A 72 5.77 -7.28 -4.36
N ASP A 73 4.80 -6.90 -5.19
CA ASP A 73 4.59 -5.52 -5.61
C ASP A 73 4.23 -4.60 -4.44
N LEU A 74 3.32 -5.03 -3.56
CA LEU A 74 2.95 -4.24 -2.38
C LEU A 74 4.14 -4.02 -1.45
N ARG A 75 4.95 -5.07 -1.17
CA ARG A 75 6.18 -4.91 -0.37
C ARG A 75 7.15 -3.93 -1.00
N LYS A 76 7.31 -3.98 -2.33
CA LYS A 76 8.14 -3.03 -3.08
C LYS A 76 7.60 -1.60 -2.93
N LYS A 77 6.27 -1.40 -3.02
CA LYS A 77 5.63 -0.10 -2.79
C LYS A 77 5.87 0.39 -1.35
N CYS A 78 5.66 -0.45 -0.34
CA CYS A 78 5.91 -0.09 1.05
C CYS A 78 7.37 0.29 1.31
N ALA A 79 8.32 -0.39 0.67
CA ALA A 79 9.75 -0.10 0.82
C ALA A 79 10.11 1.34 0.38
N ALA A 80 9.43 1.89 -0.64
CA ALA A 80 9.62 3.28 -1.07
C ALA A 80 9.19 4.30 0.01
N PHE A 81 8.33 3.89 0.93
CA PHE A 81 7.80 4.72 2.01
C PHE A 81 8.30 4.33 3.41
N ARG A 82 9.28 3.42 3.53
CA ARG A 82 9.75 2.91 4.83
C ARG A 82 10.17 4.00 5.83
N ARG A 83 10.60 5.16 5.34
CA ARG A 83 10.95 6.32 6.19
C ARG A 83 9.78 6.89 6.98
N PHE A 84 8.54 6.59 6.60
CA PHE A 84 7.32 7.02 7.29
C PHE A 84 6.87 6.03 8.37
N GLY A 85 7.66 5.01 8.68
CA GLY A 85 7.40 4.09 9.79
C GLY A 85 6.05 3.38 9.65
N ALA A 86 5.17 3.56 10.63
CA ALA A 86 3.84 2.95 10.67
C ALA A 86 2.95 3.32 9.47
N ASP A 87 3.15 4.49 8.85
CA ASP A 87 2.38 4.94 7.70
C ASP A 87 2.86 4.33 6.37
N SER A 88 3.97 3.56 6.37
CA SER A 88 4.55 2.98 5.16
C SER A 88 3.59 2.03 4.43
N LEU A 89 2.79 1.25 5.14
CA LEU A 89 1.80 0.35 4.56
C LEU A 89 0.62 1.11 3.95
N LEU A 90 0.09 2.09 4.66
CA LEU A 90 -0.99 2.97 4.16
C LEU A 90 -0.57 3.65 2.85
N LEU A 91 0.63 4.23 2.82
CA LEU A 91 1.19 4.88 1.62
C LEU A 91 1.49 3.88 0.50
N GLY A 92 1.97 2.68 0.83
CA GLY A 92 2.22 1.60 -0.11
C GLY A 92 0.95 1.13 -0.82
N VAL A 93 -0.16 0.97 -0.08
CA VAL A 93 -1.48 0.62 -0.64
C VAL A 93 -2.00 1.72 -1.56
N LEU A 94 -1.88 2.98 -1.17
CA LEU A 94 -2.24 4.09 -2.04
C LEU A 94 -1.37 4.10 -3.31
N ALA A 95 -0.04 3.95 -3.17
CA ALA A 95 0.90 3.94 -4.27
C ALA A 95 0.70 2.74 -5.21
N TYR A 96 0.21 1.61 -4.71
CA TYR A 96 -0.16 0.45 -5.53
C TYR A 96 -1.19 0.84 -6.58
N ASN A 97 -2.17 1.65 -6.22
CA ASN A 97 -3.24 2.08 -7.10
C ASN A 97 -2.90 3.34 -7.93
N VAL A 98 -2.29 4.37 -7.33
CA VAL A 98 -2.09 5.66 -8.01
C VAL A 98 -0.67 5.88 -8.54
N GLY A 99 0.28 5.03 -8.16
CA GLY A 99 1.69 5.13 -8.49
C GLY A 99 2.50 5.98 -7.51
N GLU A 100 3.76 5.59 -7.27
CA GLU A 100 4.68 6.27 -6.34
C GLU A 100 4.96 7.72 -6.72
N SER A 101 5.12 8.00 -8.01
CA SER A 101 5.45 9.34 -8.52
C SER A 101 4.35 10.37 -8.24
N ARG A 102 3.10 9.94 -8.05
CA ARG A 102 2.02 10.83 -7.62
C ARG A 102 2.14 11.27 -6.17
N LEU A 103 2.81 10.49 -5.35
CA LEU A 103 3.02 10.75 -3.93
C LEU A 103 4.37 11.43 -3.69
N LEU A 104 5.45 10.82 -4.16
CA LEU A 104 6.81 11.26 -3.90
C LEU A 104 7.29 12.40 -4.83
N GLY A 105 6.55 12.67 -5.90
CA GLY A 105 7.01 13.56 -6.97
C GLY A 105 7.97 12.84 -7.93
N TYR A 106 8.19 13.43 -9.10
CA TYR A 106 9.16 12.95 -10.08
C TYR A 106 9.43 14.05 -11.13
N GLY A 107 10.69 14.31 -11.46
CA GLY A 107 11.06 15.41 -12.34
C GLY A 107 10.51 16.74 -11.83
N ASN A 108 9.75 17.47 -12.63
CA ASN A 108 9.14 18.74 -12.26
C ASN A 108 7.84 18.58 -11.41
N ARG A 109 7.38 17.38 -11.18
CA ARG A 109 6.21 17.16 -10.32
C ARG A 109 6.62 17.21 -8.85
N PRO A 110 6.06 18.13 -8.04
CA PRO A 110 6.36 18.20 -6.62
C PRO A 110 5.79 16.99 -5.86
N LYS A 111 6.32 16.78 -4.66
CA LYS A 111 5.72 15.85 -3.68
C LYS A 111 4.27 16.25 -3.39
N SER A 112 3.42 15.26 -3.19
CA SER A 112 2.03 15.47 -2.81
C SER A 112 1.90 16.21 -1.47
N ARG A 113 0.74 16.86 -1.26
CA ARG A 113 0.42 17.50 0.03
C ARG A 113 0.42 16.46 1.16
N LEU A 114 -0.10 15.24 0.89
CA LEU A 114 -0.09 14.11 1.82
C LEU A 114 1.33 13.83 2.34
N VAL A 115 2.28 13.65 1.43
CA VAL A 115 3.68 13.35 1.78
C VAL A 115 4.33 14.52 2.51
N ARG A 116 4.09 15.76 2.07
CA ARG A 116 4.66 16.96 2.73
C ARG A 116 4.15 17.12 4.16
N LYS A 117 2.86 16.84 4.43
CA LYS A 117 2.30 16.85 5.79
C LYS A 117 3.00 15.83 6.68
N LEU A 118 3.13 14.59 6.22
CA LEU A 118 3.85 13.55 6.98
C LEU A 118 5.32 13.88 7.21
N GLU A 119 6.02 14.48 6.24
CA GLU A 119 7.39 14.95 6.40
C GLU A 119 7.51 16.07 7.44
N ALA A 120 6.46 16.86 7.62
CA ALA A 120 6.36 17.91 8.66
C ALA A 120 5.88 17.35 10.02
N GLY A 121 5.65 16.04 10.16
CA GLY A 121 5.13 15.40 11.36
C GLY A 121 3.60 15.58 11.56
N ASP A 122 2.91 16.19 10.59
CA ASP A 122 1.46 16.36 10.64
C ASP A 122 0.77 15.07 10.15
N ARG A 123 0.11 14.37 11.06
CA ARG A 123 -0.63 13.14 10.79
C ARG A 123 -2.14 13.34 10.61
N ASP A 124 -2.63 14.58 10.59
CA ASP A 124 -3.99 14.88 10.14
C ASP A 124 -4.05 14.88 8.61
N ILE A 125 -4.07 13.67 8.04
CA ILE A 125 -3.90 13.40 6.60
C ILE A 125 -5.13 12.76 5.94
N HIS A 126 -6.23 12.60 6.66
CA HIS A 126 -7.43 11.94 6.14
C HIS A 126 -7.95 12.62 4.86
N ALA A 127 -8.05 13.94 4.87
CA ALA A 127 -8.53 14.71 3.71
C ALA A 127 -7.61 14.54 2.48
N GLU A 128 -6.29 14.57 2.68
CA GLU A 128 -5.30 14.39 1.64
C GLU A 128 -5.32 12.97 1.06
N TYR A 129 -5.52 11.95 1.91
CA TYR A 129 -5.60 10.55 1.47
C TYR A 129 -6.88 10.30 0.66
N THR A 130 -8.02 10.75 1.15
CA THR A 130 -9.32 10.52 0.51
C THR A 130 -9.52 11.36 -0.76
N ALA A 131 -8.72 12.42 -0.97
CA ALA A 131 -8.68 13.19 -2.20
C ALA A 131 -8.21 12.38 -3.42
N TYR A 132 -7.53 11.23 -3.24
CA TYR A 132 -7.15 10.33 -4.33
C TYR A 132 -8.34 9.50 -4.86
N CYS A 133 -9.45 10.17 -5.11
CA CYS A 133 -10.70 9.55 -5.57
C CYS A 133 -11.16 10.02 -6.96
N HIS A 134 -10.27 10.65 -7.76
CA HIS A 134 -10.62 11.19 -9.06
C HIS A 134 -10.20 10.27 -10.21
N TYR A 135 -11.07 10.14 -11.21
CA TYR A 135 -10.79 9.51 -12.50
C TYR A 135 -11.17 10.49 -13.62
N ARG A 136 -10.26 10.77 -14.54
CA ARG A 136 -10.44 11.75 -15.63
C ARG A 136 -10.97 13.10 -15.14
N GLY A 137 -10.43 13.59 -14.03
CA GLY A 137 -10.79 14.88 -13.43
C GLY A 137 -12.10 14.91 -12.64
N LYS A 138 -12.86 13.81 -12.59
CA LYS A 138 -14.12 13.72 -11.85
C LYS A 138 -13.96 12.87 -10.60
N ALA A 139 -14.55 13.29 -9.48
CA ALA A 139 -14.61 12.49 -8.27
C ALA A 139 -15.51 11.25 -8.49
N VAL A 140 -15.03 10.07 -8.13
CA VAL A 140 -15.73 8.79 -8.29
C VAL A 140 -16.13 8.26 -6.92
N PRO A 141 -17.42 8.11 -6.61
CA PRO A 141 -17.88 7.69 -5.29
C PRO A 141 -17.33 6.33 -4.83
N SER A 142 -17.20 5.35 -5.74
CA SER A 142 -16.63 4.03 -5.40
C SER A 142 -15.16 4.11 -5.03
N ILE A 143 -14.38 4.96 -5.71
CA ILE A 143 -12.97 5.17 -5.38
C ILE A 143 -12.85 5.91 -4.04
N ARG A 144 -13.71 6.90 -3.76
CA ARG A 144 -13.74 7.58 -2.45
C ARG A 144 -14.03 6.59 -1.33
N ARG A 145 -15.04 5.72 -1.49
CA ARG A 145 -15.36 4.67 -0.51
C ARG A 145 -14.17 3.75 -0.25
N ARG A 146 -13.45 3.37 -1.30
CA ARG A 146 -12.20 2.60 -1.18
C ARG A 146 -11.16 3.33 -0.33
N ARG A 147 -10.92 4.63 -0.59
CA ARG A 147 -9.95 5.44 0.18
C ARG A 147 -10.34 5.55 1.65
N GLU A 148 -11.62 5.78 1.94
CA GLU A 148 -12.14 5.84 3.32
C GLU A 148 -11.91 4.51 4.05
N GLU A 149 -12.20 3.40 3.40
CA GLU A 149 -12.00 2.08 3.99
C GLU A 149 -10.50 1.78 4.22
N GLU A 150 -9.65 1.98 3.21
CA GLU A 150 -8.21 1.80 3.34
C GLU A 150 -7.65 2.64 4.51
N PHE A 151 -8.05 3.89 4.60
CA PHE A 151 -7.63 4.78 5.69
C PHE A 151 -8.09 4.26 7.05
N LYS A 152 -9.36 3.89 7.17
CA LYS A 152 -9.93 3.38 8.43
C LYS A 152 -9.23 2.15 8.97
N ILE A 153 -8.83 1.23 8.09
CA ILE A 153 -8.25 -0.06 8.50
C ILE A 153 -6.72 -0.04 8.60
N LEU A 154 -6.03 0.86 7.91
CA LEU A 154 -4.56 0.87 7.82
C LEU A 154 -3.89 2.03 8.55
N PHE A 155 -4.64 3.11 8.87
CA PHE A 155 -4.08 4.25 9.59
C PHE A 155 -4.01 3.95 11.09
N ILE A 156 -2.79 3.84 11.60
CA ILE A 156 -2.53 3.63 13.03
C ILE A 156 -2.41 5.00 13.69
N LYS A 157 -3.29 5.30 14.64
CA LYS A 157 -3.26 6.56 15.41
C LYS A 157 -2.05 6.63 16.35
#